data_20f58592413813a8cd35ba75edbeede8
#
_entry.id   20f58592413813a8cd35ba75edbeede8
#
_cell.length_a   1.000
_cell.length_b   1.000
_cell.length_c   1.000
_cell.angle_alpha   90.00
_cell.angle_beta   90.00
_cell.angle_gamma   90.00
#
_symmetry.space_group_name_H-M   'P 1'
#
loop_
_entity.id
_entity.type
_entity.pdbx_description
1 polymer ?
#
loop_
_entity_poly.entity_id
_entity_poly.type
_entity_poly.pdbx_seq_one_letter_code
_entity_poly.pdbx_strand_id
1 'polypeptide(L)'
;LQSQIAAMKGEWYDKIEVSVYMCPSDSSSAVCIENGEATQEQIAAVAALIDSGSLAPFVKSYTIESKAEAFARFQRAFGDQALGRIATENMMPVSFRIKLVDPTQYEAVAEQFTGRAGVERVVDQRATLEPLFLVMNRASWVTGGLAAIMALAAVLLITTTIRLSAMNRSKETGIMRLVGASNLF
;
A
#
# COMPACT_ATOMS: atom_id res chain seq x y z
N LEU A 1 2.00 -13.59 -11.33
CA LEU A 1 2.25 -12.19 -10.94
C LEU A 1 1.01 -11.54 -10.34
N GLN A 2 -0.16 -11.57 -10.99
CA GLN A 2 -1.39 -10.97 -10.46
C GLN A 2 -1.87 -11.64 -9.16
N SER A 3 -1.75 -12.96 -9.03
CA SER A 3 -2.10 -13.68 -7.79
C SER A 3 -1.16 -13.35 -6.63
N GLN A 4 0.12 -13.11 -6.90
CA GLN A 4 1.10 -12.71 -5.89
C GLN A 4 0.86 -11.27 -5.41
N ILE A 5 0.50 -10.37 -6.31
CA ILE A 5 0.13 -8.99 -5.97
C ILE A 5 -1.16 -8.98 -5.13
N ALA A 6 -2.13 -9.82 -5.43
CA ALA A 6 -3.37 -9.93 -4.66
C ALA A 6 -3.13 -10.51 -3.25
N ALA A 7 -2.26 -11.52 -3.12
CA ALA A 7 -1.86 -12.09 -1.84
C ALA A 7 -1.09 -11.07 -0.97
N MET A 8 -0.14 -10.35 -1.57
CA MET A 8 0.57 -9.26 -0.89
C MET A 8 -0.38 -8.15 -0.44
N LYS A 9 -1.34 -7.75 -1.28
CA LYS A 9 -2.37 -6.78 -0.89
C LYS A 9 -3.15 -7.24 0.34
N GLY A 10 -3.60 -8.49 0.38
CA GLY A 10 -4.36 -9.03 1.52
C GLY A 10 -3.57 -8.98 2.83
N GLU A 11 -2.31 -9.37 2.81
CA GLU A 11 -1.43 -9.36 3.98
C GLU A 11 -1.07 -7.94 4.44
N TRP A 12 -0.99 -6.99 3.53
CA TRP A 12 -0.75 -5.57 3.84
C TRP A 12 -2.01 -4.87 4.34
N TYR A 13 -3.17 -5.21 3.80
CA TYR A 13 -4.44 -4.64 4.25
C TYR A 13 -4.75 -4.98 5.72
N ASP A 14 -4.31 -6.14 6.21
CA ASP A 14 -4.47 -6.52 7.63
C ASP A 14 -3.54 -5.74 8.58
N LYS A 15 -2.52 -5.05 8.03
CA LYS A 15 -1.57 -4.20 8.79
C LYS A 15 -1.91 -2.71 8.74
N ILE A 16 -2.94 -2.32 7.99
CA ILE A 16 -3.32 -0.91 7.84
C ILE A 16 -4.12 -0.49 9.08
N GLU A 17 -3.61 0.56 9.72
CA GLU A 17 -4.19 1.17 10.91
C GLU A 17 -4.55 2.62 10.62
N VAL A 18 -5.69 3.07 11.15
CA VAL A 18 -6.02 4.49 11.26
C VAL A 18 -5.38 5.00 12.53
N SER A 19 -4.50 5.99 12.41
CA SER A 19 -3.82 6.59 13.55
C SER A 19 -4.45 7.96 13.86
N VAL A 20 -5.03 8.08 15.04
CA VAL A 20 -5.56 9.35 15.58
C VAL A 20 -4.54 9.89 16.55
N TYR A 21 -3.97 11.05 16.24
CA TYR A 21 -3.01 11.74 17.08
C TYR A 21 -3.70 12.82 17.88
N MET A 22 -3.51 12.79 19.20
CA MET A 22 -4.00 13.82 20.11
C MET A 22 -3.02 15.00 20.16
N CYS A 23 -3.48 16.17 20.58
CA CYS A 23 -2.63 17.35 20.73
C CYS A 23 -1.58 17.14 21.83
N PRO A 24 -0.26 17.18 21.52
CA PRO A 24 0.79 17.23 22.54
C PRO A 24 0.93 18.64 23.13
N SER A 25 1.63 18.78 24.26
CA SER A 25 1.84 20.08 24.91
C SER A 25 2.67 21.07 24.07
N ASP A 26 3.63 20.53 23.30
CA ASP A 26 4.54 21.31 22.43
C ASP A 26 4.20 21.11 20.95
N SER A 27 2.94 21.31 20.58
CA SER A 27 2.53 21.21 19.16
C SER A 27 2.71 22.55 18.43
N SER A 28 3.20 22.47 17.20
CA SER A 28 3.22 23.58 16.26
C SER A 28 1.97 23.65 15.36
N SER A 29 1.04 22.71 15.53
CA SER A 29 -0.20 22.67 14.76
C SER A 29 -1.15 23.80 15.20
N ALA A 30 -1.74 24.50 14.23
CA ALA A 30 -2.69 25.58 14.53
C ALA A 30 -3.85 25.13 15.42
N VAL A 31 -4.36 23.91 15.20
CA VAL A 31 -5.45 23.32 16.00
C VAL A 31 -5.05 23.13 17.45
N CYS A 32 -3.82 22.71 17.72
CA CYS A 32 -3.34 22.45 19.08
C CYS A 32 -2.87 23.73 19.79
N ILE A 33 -2.37 24.72 19.03
CA ILE A 33 -2.02 26.03 19.58
C ILE A 33 -3.26 26.72 20.16
N GLU A 34 -4.38 26.59 19.48
CA GLU A 34 -5.65 27.22 19.90
C GLU A 34 -6.32 26.48 21.06
N ASN A 35 -6.26 25.14 21.08
CA ASN A 35 -6.97 24.30 22.03
C ASN A 35 -6.10 23.76 23.18
N GLY A 36 -4.77 23.91 23.08
CA GLY A 36 -3.83 23.39 24.07
C GLY A 36 -3.62 21.86 23.98
N GLU A 37 -2.96 21.33 24.99
CA GLU A 37 -2.74 19.89 25.14
C GLU A 37 -4.06 19.13 25.34
N ALA A 38 -4.18 17.96 24.74
CA ALA A 38 -5.34 17.11 24.93
C ALA A 38 -5.50 16.66 26.38
N THR A 39 -6.67 16.94 26.96
CA THR A 39 -6.98 16.54 28.35
C THR A 39 -7.30 15.07 28.46
N GLN A 40 -7.18 14.51 29.66
CA GLN A 40 -7.54 13.10 29.90
C GLN A 40 -9.02 12.80 29.59
N GLU A 41 -9.90 13.82 29.79
CA GLU A 41 -11.32 13.71 29.44
C GLU A 41 -11.50 13.58 27.93
N GLN A 42 -10.75 14.35 27.13
CA GLN A 42 -10.78 14.28 25.67
C GLN A 42 -10.23 12.95 25.14
N ILE A 43 -9.15 12.44 25.75
CA ILE A 43 -8.59 11.12 25.45
C ILE A 43 -9.62 10.02 25.76
N ALA A 44 -10.26 10.09 26.92
CA ALA A 44 -11.31 9.15 27.30
C ALA A 44 -12.55 9.25 26.40
N ALA A 45 -12.91 10.46 25.95
CA ALA A 45 -14.01 10.66 25.02
C ALA A 45 -13.73 10.02 23.63
N VAL A 46 -12.49 10.09 23.16
CA VAL A 46 -12.08 9.40 21.93
C VAL A 46 -12.14 7.89 22.09
N ALA A 47 -11.66 7.36 23.22
CA ALA A 47 -11.77 5.92 23.52
C ALA A 47 -13.22 5.47 23.59
N ALA A 48 -14.09 6.20 24.29
CA ALA A 48 -15.51 5.90 24.39
C ALA A 48 -16.22 5.96 23.02
N LEU A 49 -15.78 6.83 22.12
CA LEU A 49 -16.30 6.91 20.78
C LEU A 49 -15.95 5.65 19.98
N ILE A 50 -14.71 5.16 20.09
CA ILE A 50 -14.26 3.93 19.41
C ILE A 50 -15.11 2.73 19.88
N ASP A 51 -15.40 2.67 21.18
CA ASP A 51 -16.22 1.62 21.79
C ASP A 51 -17.73 1.82 21.58
N SER A 52 -18.13 2.97 21.02
CA SER A 52 -19.54 3.27 20.78
C SER A 52 -20.16 2.37 19.72
N GLY A 53 -21.46 2.13 19.81
CA GLY A 53 -22.20 1.31 18.85
C GLY A 53 -22.14 1.82 17.41
N SER A 54 -21.75 3.08 17.19
CA SER A 54 -21.56 3.65 15.85
C SER A 54 -20.26 3.21 15.18
N LEU A 55 -19.18 3.02 15.93
CA LEU A 55 -17.86 2.66 15.42
C LEU A 55 -17.46 1.22 15.72
N ALA A 56 -17.95 0.62 16.79
CA ALA A 56 -17.62 -0.74 17.19
C ALA A 56 -17.77 -1.80 16.07
N PRO A 57 -18.78 -1.73 15.16
CA PRO A 57 -18.86 -2.69 14.05
C PRO A 57 -17.73 -2.58 13.03
N PHE A 58 -17.08 -1.40 12.94
CA PHE A 58 -16.02 -1.14 11.97
C PHE A 58 -14.63 -1.36 12.54
N VAL A 59 -14.50 -1.41 13.88
CA VAL A 59 -13.22 -1.54 14.58
C VAL A 59 -12.98 -2.98 14.98
N LYS A 60 -11.87 -3.56 14.52
CA LYS A 60 -11.42 -4.91 14.91
C LYS A 60 -10.72 -4.88 16.27
N SER A 61 -9.85 -3.90 16.47
CA SER A 61 -9.14 -3.65 17.72
C SER A 61 -8.53 -2.25 17.69
N TYR A 62 -8.21 -1.70 18.84
CA TYR A 62 -7.41 -0.50 18.92
C TYR A 62 -6.39 -0.59 20.05
N THR A 63 -5.34 0.19 19.94
CA THR A 63 -4.27 0.32 20.93
C THR A 63 -4.03 1.78 21.19
N ILE A 64 -3.90 2.14 22.46
CA ILE A 64 -3.54 3.49 22.88
C ILE A 64 -2.03 3.49 23.13
N GLU A 65 -1.31 4.35 22.46
CA GLU A 65 0.12 4.58 22.68
C GLU A 65 0.28 5.84 23.51
N SER A 66 0.86 5.71 24.68
CA SER A 66 1.15 6.81 25.59
C SER A 66 2.31 7.67 25.08
N LYS A 67 2.46 8.90 25.61
CA LYS A 67 3.60 9.78 25.30
C LYS A 67 4.94 9.10 25.56
N ALA A 68 5.07 8.42 26.71
CA ALA A 68 6.29 7.73 27.09
C ALA A 68 6.63 6.59 26.12
N GLU A 69 5.65 5.80 25.68
CA GLU A 69 5.85 4.73 24.69
C GLU A 69 6.21 5.29 23.32
N ALA A 70 5.53 6.37 22.90
CA ALA A 70 5.83 7.06 21.65
C ALA A 70 7.26 7.63 21.67
N PHE A 71 7.67 8.25 22.78
CA PHE A 71 9.02 8.77 22.98
C PHE A 71 10.07 7.65 22.98
N ALA A 72 9.83 6.56 23.71
CA ALA A 72 10.74 5.41 23.73
C ALA A 72 10.91 4.77 22.34
N ARG A 73 9.84 4.72 21.55
CA ARG A 73 9.90 4.25 20.16
C ARG A 73 10.68 5.23 19.28
N PHE A 74 10.43 6.53 19.43
CA PHE A 74 11.14 7.57 18.70
C PHE A 74 12.64 7.55 19.01
N GLN A 75 13.02 7.42 20.26
CA GLN A 75 14.41 7.31 20.69
C GLN A 75 15.11 6.07 20.13
N ARG A 76 14.43 4.94 20.06
CA ARG A 76 14.99 3.73 19.43
C ARG A 76 15.24 3.90 17.93
N ALA A 77 14.42 4.69 17.25
CA ALA A 77 14.54 4.91 15.80
C ALA A 77 15.52 6.03 15.44
N PHE A 78 15.59 7.09 16.25
CA PHE A 78 16.28 8.34 15.91
C PHE A 78 17.20 8.87 17.03
N GLY A 79 17.41 8.12 18.10
CA GLY A 79 18.19 8.56 19.27
C GLY A 79 19.60 9.01 18.94
N ASP A 80 20.25 8.36 17.98
CA ASP A 80 21.61 8.71 17.53
C ASP A 80 21.65 9.91 16.58
N GLN A 81 20.52 10.36 16.09
CA GLN A 81 20.40 11.49 15.17
C GLN A 81 20.21 12.82 15.93
N ALA A 82 20.46 13.93 15.23
CA ALA A 82 20.27 15.26 15.81
C ALA A 82 18.85 15.49 16.35
N LEU A 83 17.85 14.97 15.66
CA LEU A 83 16.42 15.03 16.04
C LEU A 83 16.15 14.25 17.35
N GLY A 84 16.78 13.10 17.56
CA GLY A 84 16.61 12.31 18.77
C GLY A 84 17.12 13.01 20.02
N ARG A 85 18.15 13.85 19.89
CA ARG A 85 18.75 14.59 21.02
C ARG A 85 17.94 15.78 21.47
N ILE A 86 17.17 16.39 20.59
CA ILE A 86 16.33 17.59 20.90
C ILE A 86 14.89 17.23 21.21
N ALA A 87 14.45 16.02 20.86
CA ALA A 87 13.09 15.58 21.13
C ALA A 87 12.87 15.36 22.63
N THR A 88 11.72 15.79 23.10
CA THR A 88 11.26 15.60 24.49
C THR A 88 9.97 14.78 24.51
N GLU A 89 9.65 14.17 25.64
CA GLU A 89 8.42 13.43 25.82
C GLU A 89 7.17 14.31 25.60
N ASN A 90 7.27 15.59 25.94
CA ASN A 90 6.19 16.57 25.77
C ASN A 90 5.84 16.87 24.31
N MET A 91 6.78 16.62 23.40
CA MET A 91 6.54 16.72 21.95
C MET A 91 5.79 15.52 21.38
N MET A 92 5.68 14.43 22.14
CA MET A 92 5.04 13.21 21.67
C MET A 92 3.53 13.24 21.95
N PRO A 93 2.71 13.01 20.92
CA PRO A 93 1.27 12.89 21.11
C PRO A 93 0.90 11.54 21.72
N VAL A 94 -0.18 11.51 22.49
CA VAL A 94 -0.93 10.27 22.70
C VAL A 94 -1.56 9.89 21.36
N SER A 95 -1.50 8.64 20.96
CA SER A 95 -2.10 8.20 19.72
C SER A 95 -2.95 6.94 19.89
N PHE A 96 -4.05 6.91 19.14
CA PHE A 96 -4.88 5.72 18.99
C PHE A 96 -4.56 5.07 17.65
N ARG A 97 -4.23 3.79 17.69
CA ARG A 97 -4.02 2.96 16.51
C ARG A 97 -5.21 2.04 16.35
N ILE A 98 -6.03 2.30 15.38
CA ILE A 98 -7.30 1.62 15.17
C ILE A 98 -7.17 0.70 13.97
N LYS A 99 -7.33 -0.60 14.20
CA LYS A 99 -7.45 -1.61 13.16
C LYS A 99 -8.90 -1.75 12.76
N LEU A 100 -9.18 -1.64 11.49
CA LEU A 100 -10.52 -1.77 10.95
C LEU A 100 -10.81 -3.22 10.56
N VAL A 101 -12.09 -3.61 10.64
CA VAL A 101 -12.59 -4.88 10.11
C VAL A 101 -12.51 -4.86 8.58
N ASP A 102 -13.00 -3.77 7.98
CA ASP A 102 -12.87 -3.51 6.54
C ASP A 102 -12.05 -2.23 6.33
N PRO A 103 -10.81 -2.38 5.85
CA PRO A 103 -9.96 -1.24 5.60
C PRO A 103 -10.49 -0.25 4.54
N THR A 104 -11.46 -0.60 3.72
CA THR A 104 -12.04 0.32 2.71
C THR A 104 -12.90 1.42 3.32
N GLN A 105 -13.35 1.24 4.56
CA GLN A 105 -14.23 2.17 5.27
C GLN A 105 -13.48 3.17 6.16
N TYR A 106 -12.16 3.32 5.94
CA TYR A 106 -11.34 4.20 6.77
C TYR A 106 -11.78 5.66 6.72
N GLU A 107 -12.24 6.16 5.56
CA GLU A 107 -12.70 7.55 5.42
C GLU A 107 -13.87 7.86 6.36
N ALA A 108 -14.87 6.99 6.36
CA ALA A 108 -16.03 7.14 7.22
C ALA A 108 -15.65 7.10 8.72
N VAL A 109 -14.65 6.28 9.07
CA VAL A 109 -14.13 6.21 10.45
C VAL A 109 -13.26 7.42 10.78
N ALA A 110 -12.37 7.84 9.87
CA ALA A 110 -11.48 8.99 10.06
C ALA A 110 -12.26 10.31 10.22
N GLU A 111 -13.34 10.49 9.45
CA GLU A 111 -14.22 11.67 9.54
C GLU A 111 -14.83 11.83 10.93
N GLN A 112 -15.09 10.73 11.65
CA GLN A 112 -15.65 10.79 13.01
C GLN A 112 -14.69 11.40 14.04
N PHE A 113 -13.40 11.38 13.76
CA PHE A 113 -12.35 11.93 14.63
C PHE A 113 -11.85 13.29 14.18
N THR A 114 -11.99 13.59 12.89
CA THR A 114 -11.52 14.87 12.32
C THR A 114 -12.29 16.05 12.89
N GLY A 115 -11.54 17.05 13.39
CA GLY A 115 -12.14 18.26 13.95
C GLY A 115 -12.67 18.10 15.39
N ARG A 116 -12.44 16.95 16.04
CA ARG A 116 -12.80 16.79 17.46
C ARG A 116 -11.81 17.53 18.38
N ALA A 117 -12.35 18.00 19.50
CA ALA A 117 -11.54 18.65 20.52
C ALA A 117 -10.42 17.72 21.03
N GLY A 118 -9.20 18.22 21.07
CA GLY A 118 -8.02 17.47 21.47
C GLY A 118 -7.40 16.56 20.41
N VAL A 119 -8.02 16.41 19.23
CA VAL A 119 -7.45 15.67 18.09
C VAL A 119 -6.65 16.63 17.22
N GLU A 120 -5.37 16.36 17.05
CA GLU A 120 -4.50 17.13 16.18
C GLU A 120 -4.71 16.75 14.70
N ARG A 121 -4.64 15.45 14.43
CA ARG A 121 -4.77 14.92 13.07
C ARG A 121 -5.13 13.45 13.10
N VAL A 122 -5.77 13.03 12.02
CA VAL A 122 -6.01 11.62 11.72
C VAL A 122 -5.15 11.26 10.51
N VAL A 123 -4.34 10.23 10.64
CA VAL A 123 -3.44 9.77 9.58
C VAL A 123 -3.87 8.40 9.11
N ASP A 124 -4.16 8.33 7.83
CA ASP A 124 -4.31 7.06 7.13
C ASP A 124 -2.96 6.63 6.55
N GLN A 125 -2.50 5.47 6.96
CA GLN A 125 -1.28 4.90 6.40
C GLN A 125 -1.42 4.50 4.92
N ARG A 126 -2.64 4.36 4.42
CA ARG A 126 -2.91 4.08 3.00
C ARG A 126 -2.55 5.24 2.10
N ALA A 127 -2.89 6.47 2.48
CA ALA A 127 -2.64 7.65 1.67
C ALA A 127 -1.15 7.76 1.28
N THR A 128 -0.27 7.21 2.11
CA THR A 128 1.18 7.15 1.83
C THR A 128 1.55 6.01 0.87
N LEU A 129 0.78 4.92 0.83
CA LEU A 129 1.07 3.73 0.05
C LEU A 129 0.32 3.68 -1.29
N GLU A 130 -0.79 4.39 -1.41
CA GLU A 130 -1.62 4.41 -2.62
C GLU A 130 -0.85 4.84 -3.88
N PRO A 131 0.00 5.90 -3.85
CA PRO A 131 0.82 6.26 -4.99
C PRO A 131 1.77 5.14 -5.44
N LEU A 132 2.32 4.39 -4.49
CA LEU A 132 3.19 3.24 -4.76
C LEU A 132 2.45 2.14 -5.51
N PHE A 133 1.23 1.79 -5.09
CA PHE A 133 0.42 0.78 -5.76
C PHE A 133 -0.02 1.22 -7.17
N LEU A 134 -0.30 2.51 -7.37
CA LEU A 134 -0.60 3.05 -8.69
C LEU A 134 0.58 2.92 -9.64
N VAL A 135 1.80 3.25 -9.18
CA VAL A 135 3.02 3.11 -9.97
C VAL A 135 3.29 1.65 -10.31
N MET A 136 3.18 0.75 -9.33
CA MET A 136 3.37 -0.69 -9.54
C MET A 136 2.37 -1.27 -10.53
N ASN A 137 1.10 -0.85 -10.44
CA ASN A 137 0.06 -1.31 -11.36
C ASN A 137 0.32 -0.81 -12.80
N ARG A 138 0.70 0.47 -12.97
CA ARG A 138 1.07 1.02 -14.29
C ARG A 138 2.30 0.32 -14.86
N ALA A 139 3.33 0.08 -14.05
CA ALA A 139 4.52 -0.66 -14.47
C ALA A 139 4.19 -2.08 -14.94
N SER A 140 3.26 -2.76 -14.27
CA SER A 140 2.80 -4.11 -14.65
C SER A 140 2.11 -4.11 -16.02
N TRP A 141 1.30 -3.10 -16.33
CA TRP A 141 0.67 -2.97 -17.64
C TRP A 141 1.68 -2.73 -18.76
N VAL A 142 2.67 -1.87 -18.52
CA VAL A 142 3.77 -1.59 -19.48
C VAL A 142 4.57 -2.86 -19.74
N THR A 143 4.95 -3.58 -18.70
CA THR A 143 5.72 -4.84 -18.82
C THR A 143 4.90 -5.91 -19.55
N GLY A 144 3.61 -6.03 -19.26
CA GLY A 144 2.72 -6.95 -19.96
C GLY A 144 2.58 -6.64 -21.45
N GLY A 145 2.45 -5.36 -21.79
CA GLY A 145 2.41 -4.88 -23.17
C GLY A 145 3.70 -5.20 -23.94
N LEU A 146 4.85 -4.95 -23.30
CA LEU A 146 6.16 -5.26 -23.89
C LEU A 146 6.33 -6.77 -24.12
N ALA A 147 5.92 -7.60 -23.15
CA ALA A 147 5.97 -9.04 -23.28
C ALA A 147 5.10 -9.55 -24.44
N ALA A 148 3.91 -8.97 -24.64
CA ALA A 148 3.05 -9.30 -25.77
C ALA A 148 3.69 -8.95 -27.12
N ILE A 149 4.34 -7.79 -27.25
CA ILE A 149 5.08 -7.39 -28.43
C ILE A 149 6.23 -8.36 -28.72
N MET A 150 7.00 -8.73 -27.69
CA MET A 150 8.09 -9.69 -27.84
C MET A 150 7.60 -11.07 -28.27
N ALA A 151 6.47 -11.54 -27.72
CA ALA A 151 5.86 -12.80 -28.13
C ALA A 151 5.41 -12.76 -29.59
N LEU A 152 4.81 -11.66 -30.04
CA LEU A 152 4.42 -11.48 -31.43
C LEU A 152 5.65 -11.49 -32.36
N ALA A 153 6.71 -10.79 -32.00
CA ALA A 153 7.96 -10.79 -32.76
C ALA A 153 8.58 -12.22 -32.87
N ALA A 154 8.55 -12.96 -31.75
CA ALA A 154 9.02 -14.34 -31.74
C ALA A 154 8.23 -15.25 -32.73
N VAL A 155 6.90 -15.16 -32.74
CA VAL A 155 6.03 -15.88 -33.65
C VAL A 155 6.34 -15.54 -35.12
N LEU A 156 6.53 -14.25 -35.43
CA LEU A 156 6.89 -13.79 -36.77
C LEU A 156 8.26 -14.33 -37.21
N LEU A 157 9.25 -14.33 -36.32
CA LEU A 157 10.59 -14.87 -36.60
C LEU A 157 10.54 -16.38 -36.87
N ILE A 158 9.81 -17.14 -36.04
CA ILE A 158 9.62 -18.56 -36.21
C ILE A 158 8.96 -18.84 -37.59
N THR A 159 7.90 -18.11 -37.91
CA THR A 159 7.16 -18.27 -39.17
C THR A 159 8.05 -17.96 -40.37
N THR A 160 8.83 -16.88 -40.32
CA THR A 160 9.77 -16.53 -41.43
C THR A 160 10.88 -17.56 -41.57
N THR A 161 11.41 -18.08 -40.46
CA THR A 161 12.46 -19.09 -40.46
C THR A 161 11.96 -20.41 -41.08
N ILE A 162 10.76 -20.86 -40.70
CA ILE A 162 10.13 -22.05 -41.27
C ILE A 162 9.89 -21.85 -42.76
N ARG A 163 9.36 -20.70 -43.18
CA ARG A 163 9.10 -20.39 -44.59
C ARG A 163 10.40 -20.40 -45.44
N LEU A 164 11.45 -19.78 -44.90
CA LEU A 164 12.75 -19.74 -45.58
C LEU A 164 13.36 -21.13 -45.70
N SER A 165 13.28 -21.95 -44.65
CA SER A 165 13.75 -23.34 -44.64
C SER A 165 12.98 -24.22 -45.66
N ALA A 166 11.65 -24.05 -45.76
CA ALA A 166 10.81 -24.73 -46.71
C ALA A 166 11.13 -24.32 -48.14
N MET A 167 11.38 -23.05 -48.42
CA MET A 167 11.76 -22.54 -49.74
C MET A 167 13.14 -23.07 -50.18
N ASN A 168 14.10 -23.20 -49.29
CA ASN A 168 15.42 -23.71 -49.59
C ASN A 168 15.40 -25.21 -49.95
N ARG A 169 14.46 -25.98 -49.37
CA ARG A 169 14.27 -27.42 -49.66
C ARG A 169 13.29 -27.70 -50.81
N SER A 170 12.67 -26.67 -51.38
CA SER A 170 11.70 -26.84 -52.47
C SER A 170 12.29 -27.49 -53.73
N LYS A 171 13.59 -27.29 -53.99
CA LYS A 171 14.30 -27.95 -55.08
C LYS A 171 14.51 -29.45 -54.85
N GLU A 172 14.80 -29.84 -53.61
CA GLU A 172 14.97 -31.25 -53.21
C GLU A 172 13.64 -32.01 -53.25
N THR A 173 12.56 -31.39 -52.74
CA THR A 173 11.20 -31.96 -52.79
C THR A 173 10.67 -32.04 -54.25
N GLY A 174 11.06 -31.12 -55.12
CA GLY A 174 10.73 -31.16 -56.54
C GLY A 174 11.35 -32.37 -57.25
N ILE A 175 12.57 -32.67 -56.92
CA ILE A 175 13.27 -33.88 -57.48
C ILE A 175 12.67 -35.19 -56.95
N MET A 176 12.32 -35.27 -55.68
CA MET A 176 11.65 -36.41 -55.05
C MET A 176 10.27 -36.68 -55.66
N ARG A 177 9.51 -35.65 -56.04
CA ARG A 177 8.26 -35.82 -56.80
C ARG A 177 8.44 -36.36 -58.15
N LEU A 178 9.51 -36.05 -58.90
CA LEU A 178 9.86 -36.58 -60.22
C LEU A 178 10.25 -38.07 -60.18
N VAL A 179 10.78 -38.54 -59.07
CA VAL A 179 11.21 -39.94 -58.84
C VAL A 179 10.08 -40.79 -58.22
N GLY A 180 8.86 -40.25 -58.07
CA GLY A 180 7.68 -41.04 -57.68
C GLY A 180 7.35 -41.09 -56.19
N ALA A 181 7.86 -40.15 -55.41
CA ALA A 181 7.48 -40.03 -53.99
C ALA A 181 6.01 -39.56 -53.83
N SER A 182 5.30 -40.23 -52.95
CA SER A 182 3.90 -39.95 -52.62
C SER A 182 3.68 -38.54 -52.06
N ASN A 183 2.50 -37.98 -52.29
CA ASN A 183 2.08 -36.62 -51.87
C ASN A 183 1.95 -36.42 -50.34
N LEU A 184 2.46 -37.38 -49.57
CA LEU A 184 2.34 -37.40 -48.10
C LEU A 184 3.63 -36.93 -47.39
N PHE A 185 4.64 -36.43 -48.13
CA PHE A 185 5.85 -35.82 -47.60
C PHE A 185 5.87 -34.33 -47.83
#